data_4e06f778cf5169c13ce7b3e326e8ff40
#
_entry.id   4e06f778cf5169c13ce7b3e326e8ff40
#
_cell.length_a   1.000
_cell.length_b   1.000
_cell.length_c   1.000
_cell.angle_alpha   90.00
_cell.angle_beta   90.00
_cell.angle_gamma   90.00
#
_symmetry.space_group_name_H-M   'P 1'
#
loop_
_entity.id
_entity.type
_entity.pdbx_description
1 polymer ?
#
loop_
_entity_poly.entity_id
_entity_poly.type
_entity_poly.pdbx_seq_one_letter_code
_entity_poly.pdbx_strand_id
1 'polypeptide(L)'
;MIAHTIFFYIFSLIAIVSAIMVIVSKNTVHSVFFLILDFISISCLFIMIGAEFLGMIMLIVYVGAVAVLFLFVVMMLNVAQQNDDFFQSPTTYSQLPIGLIISLVIFFELIIVVGGWKYKPDLLSVNSINIDQNITNTHLIGNILYTEYIHLFQLSGMILLVAMIGAIVLTFEKRSGIKRQSYIEQISREKTTGVSLVDKEINTGVKIDD
;
A
#
# COMPACT_ATOMS: atom_id res chain seq x y z
N MET A 1 -13.78 33.28 -0.29
CA MET A 1 -14.62 32.36 0.51
C MET A 1 -15.53 31.47 -0.34
N ILE A 2 -16.34 32.02 -1.26
CA ILE A 2 -17.27 31.22 -2.10
C ILE A 2 -16.55 30.13 -2.91
N ALA A 3 -15.46 30.46 -3.57
CA ALA A 3 -14.67 29.48 -4.34
C ALA A 3 -14.15 28.33 -3.48
N HIS A 4 -13.65 28.63 -2.29
CA HIS A 4 -13.15 27.60 -1.35
C HIS A 4 -14.25 26.61 -0.94
N THR A 5 -15.42 27.12 -0.65
CA THR A 5 -16.60 26.30 -0.31
C THR A 5 -17.03 25.43 -1.49
N ILE A 6 -17.02 25.95 -2.70
CA ILE A 6 -17.39 25.19 -3.90
C ILE A 6 -16.38 24.03 -4.12
N PHE A 7 -15.08 24.30 -4.08
CA PHE A 7 -14.08 23.25 -4.23
C PHE A 7 -14.15 22.19 -3.11
N PHE A 8 -14.45 22.59 -1.88
CA PHE A 8 -14.68 21.65 -0.80
C PHE A 8 -15.81 20.66 -1.11
N TYR A 9 -16.97 21.14 -1.54
CA TYR A 9 -18.08 20.25 -1.88
C TYR A 9 -17.79 19.37 -3.10
N ILE A 10 -17.07 19.88 -4.08
CA ILE A 10 -16.67 19.10 -5.26
C ILE A 10 -15.76 17.93 -4.84
N PHE A 11 -14.66 18.20 -4.12
CA PHE A 11 -13.74 17.15 -3.70
C PHE A 11 -14.39 16.18 -2.70
N SER A 12 -15.23 16.65 -1.80
CA SER A 12 -15.98 15.81 -0.89
C SER A 12 -16.95 14.88 -1.62
N LEU A 13 -17.64 15.38 -2.63
CA LEU A 13 -18.53 14.56 -3.46
C LEU A 13 -17.74 13.52 -4.24
N ILE A 14 -16.63 13.90 -4.86
CA ILE A 14 -15.77 12.96 -5.60
C ILE A 14 -15.24 11.88 -4.65
N ALA A 15 -14.79 12.22 -3.44
CA ALA A 15 -14.32 11.26 -2.45
C ALA A 15 -15.42 10.25 -2.08
N ILE A 16 -16.63 10.69 -1.76
CA ILE A 16 -17.73 9.79 -1.41
C ILE A 16 -18.11 8.88 -2.58
N VAL A 17 -18.20 9.43 -3.80
CA VAL A 17 -18.56 8.64 -4.98
C VAL A 17 -17.46 7.63 -5.32
N SER A 18 -16.20 8.05 -5.29
CA SER A 18 -15.08 7.13 -5.54
C SER A 18 -15.00 6.02 -4.48
N ALA A 19 -15.19 6.31 -3.20
CA ALA A 19 -15.21 5.30 -2.14
C ALA A 19 -16.33 4.26 -2.35
N ILE A 20 -17.52 4.69 -2.76
CA ILE A 20 -18.62 3.78 -3.11
C ILE A 20 -18.23 2.92 -4.33
N MET A 21 -17.64 3.53 -5.36
CA MET A 21 -17.26 2.82 -6.57
C MET A 21 -16.12 1.81 -6.35
N VAL A 22 -15.23 2.03 -5.37
CA VAL A 22 -14.24 1.03 -4.94
C VAL A 22 -14.91 -0.26 -4.51
N ILE A 23 -16.02 -0.18 -3.78
CA ILE A 23 -16.72 -1.35 -3.23
C ILE A 23 -17.61 -2.02 -4.29
N VAL A 24 -18.29 -1.22 -5.12
CA VAL A 24 -19.27 -1.70 -6.11
C VAL A 24 -18.61 -2.26 -7.36
N SER A 25 -17.38 -1.85 -7.67
CA SER A 25 -16.68 -2.26 -8.87
C SER A 25 -16.41 -3.76 -8.90
N LYS A 26 -16.90 -4.45 -9.93
CA LYS A 26 -16.64 -5.88 -10.15
C LYS A 26 -15.21 -6.17 -10.60
N ASN A 27 -14.59 -5.24 -11.28
CA ASN A 27 -13.22 -5.37 -11.76
C ASN A 27 -12.25 -4.78 -10.75
N THR A 28 -11.36 -5.61 -10.22
CA THR A 28 -10.37 -5.22 -9.20
C THR A 28 -9.44 -4.11 -9.68
N VAL A 29 -9.09 -4.06 -10.96
CA VAL A 29 -8.25 -2.98 -11.51
C VAL A 29 -9.01 -1.65 -11.47
N HIS A 30 -10.28 -1.63 -11.87
CA HIS A 30 -11.10 -0.41 -11.79
C HIS A 30 -11.31 0.03 -10.34
N SER A 31 -11.47 -0.90 -9.40
CA SER A 31 -11.56 -0.60 -7.97
C SER A 31 -10.32 0.15 -7.49
N VAL A 32 -9.11 -0.29 -7.89
CA VAL A 32 -7.86 0.40 -7.52
C VAL A 32 -7.77 1.79 -8.15
N PHE A 33 -8.25 2.01 -9.38
CA PHE A 33 -8.29 3.36 -9.96
C PHE A 33 -9.22 4.31 -9.18
N PHE A 34 -10.38 3.83 -8.74
CA PHE A 34 -11.26 4.63 -7.88
C PHE A 34 -10.63 4.90 -6.50
N LEU A 35 -9.87 3.95 -5.95
CA LEU A 35 -9.12 4.14 -4.71
C LEU A 35 -8.06 5.25 -4.86
N ILE A 36 -7.35 5.29 -5.99
CA ILE A 36 -6.39 6.34 -6.30
C ILE A 36 -7.10 7.71 -6.35
N LEU A 37 -8.24 7.78 -7.04
CA LEU A 37 -9.02 9.00 -7.14
C LEU A 37 -9.52 9.48 -5.79
N ASP A 38 -9.92 8.56 -4.91
CA ASP A 38 -10.33 8.84 -3.53
C ASP A 38 -9.20 9.49 -2.73
N PHE A 39 -8.02 8.88 -2.72
CA PHE A 39 -6.85 9.44 -2.02
C PHE A 39 -6.43 10.81 -2.54
N ILE A 40 -6.51 11.04 -3.85
CA ILE A 40 -6.23 12.36 -4.44
C ILE A 40 -7.24 13.39 -3.90
N SER A 41 -8.53 13.04 -3.89
CA SER A 41 -9.59 13.94 -3.43
C SER A 41 -9.45 14.27 -1.94
N ILE A 42 -9.14 13.28 -1.11
CA ILE A 42 -8.88 13.47 0.32
C ILE A 42 -7.62 14.33 0.54
N SER A 43 -6.56 14.12 -0.24
CA SER A 43 -5.36 14.95 -0.16
C SER A 43 -5.66 16.42 -0.46
N CYS A 44 -6.46 16.69 -1.49
CA CYS A 44 -6.89 18.05 -1.81
C CYS A 44 -7.69 18.67 -0.67
N LEU A 45 -8.57 17.90 0.00
CA LEU A 45 -9.31 18.37 1.18
C LEU A 45 -8.36 18.72 2.35
N PHE A 46 -7.31 17.93 2.61
CA PHE A 46 -6.32 18.24 3.63
C PHE A 46 -5.56 19.53 3.31
N ILE A 47 -5.15 19.75 2.06
CA ILE A 47 -4.49 20.99 1.64
C ILE A 47 -5.41 22.19 1.84
N MET A 48 -6.70 22.03 1.53
CA MET A 48 -7.70 23.11 1.70
C MET A 48 -7.91 23.50 3.17
N ILE A 49 -7.75 22.57 4.11
CA ILE A 49 -7.86 22.82 5.57
C ILE A 49 -6.56 23.45 6.13
N GLY A 50 -5.48 23.51 5.33
CA GLY A 50 -4.17 24.00 5.76
C GLY A 50 -3.25 22.90 6.31
N ALA A 51 -3.66 21.62 6.23
CA ALA A 51 -2.83 20.49 6.59
C ALA A 51 -1.95 20.05 5.40
N GLU A 52 -1.11 20.97 4.91
CA GLU A 52 -0.32 20.79 3.68
C GLU A 52 0.60 19.57 3.77
N PHE A 53 1.30 19.38 4.90
CA PHE A 53 2.20 18.25 5.10
C PHE A 53 1.45 16.90 4.98
N LEU A 54 0.30 16.79 5.62
CA LEU A 54 -0.50 15.57 5.59
C LEU A 54 -1.06 15.29 4.18
N GLY A 55 -1.53 16.33 3.48
CA GLY A 55 -1.98 16.21 2.10
C GLY A 55 -0.87 15.73 1.16
N MET A 56 0.33 16.26 1.28
CA MET A 56 1.47 15.83 0.46
C MET A 56 1.91 14.39 0.77
N ILE A 57 1.89 13.97 2.04
CA ILE A 57 2.17 12.57 2.40
C ILE A 57 1.12 11.63 1.80
N MET A 58 -0.15 12.00 1.82
CA MET A 58 -1.20 11.21 1.18
C MET A 58 -0.94 10.99 -0.30
N LEU A 59 -0.50 12.02 -1.03
CA LEU A 59 -0.14 11.87 -2.44
C LEU A 59 1.11 11.01 -2.65
N ILE A 60 2.18 11.29 -1.94
CA ILE A 60 3.47 10.62 -2.18
C ILE A 60 3.43 9.16 -1.73
N VAL A 61 2.89 8.88 -0.56
CA VAL A 61 2.93 7.54 0.03
C VAL A 61 1.72 6.70 -0.41
N TYR A 62 0.49 7.21 -0.21
CA TYR A 62 -0.70 6.39 -0.51
C TYR A 62 -0.95 6.27 -2.01
N VAL A 63 -0.89 7.36 -2.76
CA VAL A 63 -1.06 7.29 -4.21
C VAL A 63 0.22 6.79 -4.89
N GLY A 64 1.38 7.36 -4.57
CA GLY A 64 2.63 7.04 -5.26
C GLY A 64 3.21 5.67 -4.94
N ALA A 65 3.15 5.20 -3.70
CA ALA A 65 3.73 3.92 -3.31
C ALA A 65 2.67 2.82 -3.15
N VAL A 66 1.68 3.02 -2.27
CA VAL A 66 0.76 1.94 -1.88
C VAL A 66 -0.23 1.60 -2.99
N ALA A 67 -0.90 2.57 -3.58
CA ALA A 67 -1.91 2.32 -4.61
C ALA A 67 -1.27 1.79 -5.90
N VAL A 68 -0.08 2.29 -6.28
CA VAL A 68 0.67 1.75 -7.42
C VAL A 68 1.12 0.32 -7.16
N LEU A 69 1.57 -0.01 -5.93
CA LEU A 69 1.89 -1.39 -5.56
C LEU A 69 0.66 -2.30 -5.72
N PHE A 70 -0.51 -1.88 -5.22
CA PHE A 70 -1.75 -2.64 -5.39
C PHE A 70 -2.10 -2.84 -6.86
N LEU A 71 -1.93 -1.80 -7.69
CA LEU A 71 -2.19 -1.90 -9.12
C LEU A 71 -1.32 -2.97 -9.77
N PHE A 72 -0.01 -2.98 -9.48
CA PHE A 72 0.91 -3.99 -9.99
C PHE A 72 0.55 -5.40 -9.52
N VAL A 73 0.25 -5.58 -8.24
CA VAL A 73 -0.11 -6.88 -7.68
C VAL A 73 -1.39 -7.41 -8.30
N VAL A 74 -2.43 -6.58 -8.39
CA VAL A 74 -3.73 -6.99 -8.97
C VAL A 74 -3.60 -7.31 -10.44
N MET A 75 -2.80 -6.55 -11.18
CA MET A 75 -2.54 -6.80 -12.60
C MET A 75 -1.74 -8.10 -12.81
N MET A 76 -0.74 -8.38 -11.95
CA MET A 76 0.05 -9.62 -12.05
C MET A 76 -0.76 -10.87 -11.68
N LEU A 77 -1.62 -10.78 -10.68
CA LEU A 77 -2.41 -11.94 -10.21
C LEU A 77 -3.55 -12.32 -11.15
N ASN A 78 -3.87 -11.48 -12.16
CA ASN A 78 -4.97 -11.72 -13.12
C ASN A 78 -6.30 -12.16 -12.44
N VAL A 79 -6.60 -11.59 -11.29
CA VAL A 79 -7.78 -11.93 -10.47
C VAL A 79 -9.09 -11.50 -11.16
N ALA A 80 -9.01 -10.73 -12.23
CA ALA A 80 -10.15 -10.14 -12.93
C ALA A 80 -11.06 -11.17 -13.66
N GLN A 81 -10.69 -12.44 -13.71
CA GLN A 81 -11.46 -13.48 -14.43
C GLN A 81 -12.19 -14.49 -13.55
N GLN A 82 -12.32 -14.23 -12.26
CA GLN A 82 -13.14 -15.10 -11.42
C GLN A 82 -14.62 -14.71 -11.56
N ASN A 83 -15.29 -15.53 -12.34
CA ASN A 83 -16.73 -15.68 -12.60
C ASN A 83 -17.72 -14.77 -11.84
N ASP A 84 -18.65 -14.24 -12.62
CA ASP A 84 -19.87 -13.50 -12.25
C ASP A 84 -20.81 -14.20 -11.24
N ASP A 85 -20.45 -15.40 -10.77
CA ASP A 85 -21.30 -16.24 -9.92
C ASP A 85 -21.29 -15.87 -8.43
N PHE A 86 -20.48 -14.88 -8.02
CA PHE A 86 -20.38 -14.51 -6.61
C PHE A 86 -21.70 -13.96 -6.05
N PHE A 87 -22.49 -13.28 -6.89
CA PHE A 87 -23.81 -12.75 -6.50
C PHE A 87 -24.96 -13.76 -6.68
N GLN A 88 -24.74 -14.87 -7.40
CA GLN A 88 -25.77 -15.90 -7.64
C GLN A 88 -25.60 -17.13 -6.75
N SER A 89 -24.55 -17.23 -5.98
CA SER A 89 -24.34 -18.33 -5.06
C SER A 89 -25.34 -18.25 -3.90
N PRO A 90 -26.10 -19.31 -3.61
CA PRO A 90 -27.07 -19.32 -2.51
C PRO A 90 -26.45 -19.07 -1.13
N THR A 91 -25.16 -19.25 -0.99
CA THR A 91 -24.38 -18.92 0.20
C THR A 91 -24.22 -17.41 0.43
N THR A 92 -24.26 -16.59 -0.61
CA THR A 92 -24.13 -15.12 -0.51
C THR A 92 -25.35 -14.52 0.19
N TYR A 93 -26.56 -15.03 -0.07
CA TYR A 93 -27.79 -14.56 0.61
C TYR A 93 -27.80 -14.90 2.11
N SER A 94 -27.12 -15.96 2.51
CA SER A 94 -27.02 -16.32 3.94
C SER A 94 -26.05 -15.43 4.73
N GLN A 95 -25.06 -14.83 4.06
CA GLN A 95 -24.05 -13.98 4.71
C GLN A 95 -24.40 -12.49 4.69
N LEU A 96 -25.26 -12.06 3.77
CA LEU A 96 -25.76 -10.68 3.69
C LEU A 96 -26.34 -10.14 5.01
N PRO A 97 -27.20 -10.88 5.74
CA PRO A 97 -27.75 -10.36 7.00
C PRO A 97 -26.68 -10.12 8.07
N ILE A 98 -25.62 -10.96 8.11
CA ILE A 98 -24.53 -10.80 9.08
C ILE A 98 -23.71 -9.55 8.77
N GLY A 99 -23.33 -9.32 7.52
CA GLY A 99 -22.60 -8.13 7.09
C GLY A 99 -23.42 -6.84 7.34
N LEU A 100 -24.71 -6.88 7.06
CA LEU A 100 -25.60 -5.75 7.29
C LEU A 100 -25.75 -5.43 8.79
N ILE A 101 -25.87 -6.44 9.65
CA ILE A 101 -25.95 -6.25 11.12
C ILE A 101 -24.66 -5.61 11.62
N ILE A 102 -23.48 -6.12 11.22
CA ILE A 102 -22.19 -5.57 11.63
C ILE A 102 -22.02 -4.12 11.16
N SER A 103 -22.35 -3.83 9.91
CA SER A 103 -22.25 -2.46 9.38
C SER A 103 -23.19 -1.49 10.10
N LEU A 104 -24.37 -1.94 10.47
CA LEU A 104 -25.36 -1.15 11.20
C LEU A 104 -24.90 -0.87 12.64
N VAL A 105 -24.29 -1.84 13.31
CA VAL A 105 -23.70 -1.64 14.64
C VAL A 105 -22.58 -0.60 14.59
N ILE A 106 -21.62 -0.74 13.65
CA ILE A 106 -20.54 0.23 13.48
C ILE A 106 -21.08 1.62 13.13
N PHE A 107 -22.11 1.70 12.29
CA PHE A 107 -22.73 2.97 11.92
C PHE A 107 -23.37 3.67 13.12
N PHE A 108 -24.11 2.94 13.97
CA PHE A 108 -24.66 3.51 15.19
C PHE A 108 -23.58 3.93 16.19
N GLU A 109 -22.53 3.13 16.34
CA GLU A 109 -21.39 3.49 17.17
C GLU A 109 -20.75 4.81 16.72
N LEU A 110 -20.52 4.98 15.42
CA LEU A 110 -20.00 6.22 14.85
C LEU A 110 -20.94 7.41 15.11
N ILE A 111 -22.26 7.24 14.94
CA ILE A 111 -23.22 8.31 15.22
C ILE A 111 -23.17 8.72 16.70
N ILE A 112 -23.10 7.75 17.62
CA ILE A 112 -23.03 8.03 19.06
C ILE A 112 -21.73 8.77 19.39
N VAL A 113 -20.59 8.33 18.85
CA VAL A 113 -19.28 8.96 19.09
C VAL A 113 -19.26 10.38 18.53
N VAL A 114 -19.67 10.58 17.28
CA VAL A 114 -19.68 11.89 16.63
C VAL A 114 -20.73 12.82 17.24
N GLY A 115 -21.95 12.30 17.52
CA GLY A 115 -23.03 13.07 18.13
C GLY A 115 -22.81 13.39 19.61
N GLY A 116 -22.09 12.50 20.33
CA GLY A 116 -21.67 12.71 21.72
C GLY A 116 -20.40 13.56 21.86
N TRP A 117 -19.73 13.87 20.79
CA TRP A 117 -18.53 14.67 20.78
C TRP A 117 -18.88 16.13 21.07
N LYS A 118 -19.02 16.45 22.36
CA LYS A 118 -19.07 17.83 22.79
C LYS A 118 -17.71 18.45 22.51
N TYR A 119 -17.67 19.23 21.46
CA TYR A 119 -16.52 20.08 21.16
C TYR A 119 -16.21 20.92 22.40
N LYS A 120 -15.15 20.59 23.13
CA LYS A 120 -14.65 21.39 24.25
C LYS A 120 -13.65 22.39 23.68
N PRO A 121 -14.03 23.65 23.47
CA PRO A 121 -13.13 24.68 22.96
C PRO A 121 -11.94 24.95 23.91
N ASP A 122 -12.06 24.57 25.19
CA ASP A 122 -11.01 24.77 26.19
C ASP A 122 -9.72 23.96 25.94
N LEU A 123 -9.77 22.85 25.20
CA LEU A 123 -8.56 22.11 24.84
C LEU A 123 -7.75 22.80 23.74
N LEU A 124 -8.35 23.70 22.98
CA LEU A 124 -7.67 24.53 21.99
C LEU A 124 -7.04 25.78 22.59
N SER A 125 -7.50 26.20 23.79
CA SER A 125 -6.94 27.37 24.47
C SER A 125 -5.65 27.08 25.23
N VAL A 126 -5.35 25.81 25.50
CA VAL A 126 -4.17 25.40 26.30
C VAL A 126 -2.86 25.50 25.52
N ASN A 127 -2.90 25.46 24.21
CA ASN A 127 -1.71 25.59 23.36
C ASN A 127 -1.98 26.51 22.15
N SER A 128 -2.45 27.72 22.39
CA SER A 128 -2.13 28.81 21.46
C SER A 128 -0.64 29.10 21.62
N ILE A 129 0.19 28.17 21.14
CA ILE A 129 1.53 28.50 20.70
C ILE A 129 1.30 29.68 19.78
N ASN A 130 1.89 30.86 20.10
CA ASN A 130 1.95 31.97 19.17
C ASN A 130 2.61 31.43 17.90
N ILE A 131 1.81 30.88 17.02
CA ILE A 131 2.25 30.40 15.72
C ILE A 131 2.56 31.69 14.97
N ASP A 132 3.86 31.99 14.89
CA ASP A 132 4.33 33.04 14.02
C ASP A 132 3.73 32.77 12.64
N GLN A 133 2.87 33.68 12.17
CA GLN A 133 2.10 33.51 10.91
C GLN A 133 3.00 33.33 9.69
N ASN A 134 4.31 33.44 9.85
CA ASN A 134 5.33 33.26 8.83
C ASN A 134 5.92 31.84 8.77
N ILE A 135 5.52 30.91 9.66
CA ILE A 135 6.07 29.56 9.70
C ILE A 135 5.10 28.61 8.96
N THR A 136 5.60 27.88 7.96
CA THR A 136 4.80 26.89 7.21
C THR A 136 4.42 25.71 8.10
N ASN A 137 3.25 25.10 7.83
CA ASN A 137 2.78 23.91 8.55
C ASN A 137 3.83 22.77 8.55
N THR A 138 4.52 22.57 7.44
CA THR A 138 5.60 21.59 7.30
C THR A 138 6.77 21.85 8.25
N HIS A 139 7.17 23.10 8.42
CA HIS A 139 8.27 23.48 9.31
C HIS A 139 7.92 23.28 10.78
N LEU A 140 6.69 23.59 11.17
CA LEU A 140 6.19 23.37 12.53
C LEU A 140 6.18 21.89 12.90
N ILE A 141 5.63 21.06 12.01
CA ILE A 141 5.60 19.60 12.22
C ILE A 141 7.01 19.04 12.25
N GLY A 142 7.90 19.50 11.36
CA GLY A 142 9.30 19.08 11.34
C GLY A 142 10.01 19.37 12.65
N ASN A 143 9.85 20.57 13.21
CA ASN A 143 10.46 20.92 14.48
C ASN A 143 10.02 19.99 15.61
N ILE A 144 8.73 19.71 15.74
CA ILE A 144 8.21 18.85 16.81
C ILE A 144 8.62 17.39 16.58
N LEU A 145 8.56 16.90 15.35
CA LEU A 145 8.86 15.51 14.99
C LEU A 145 10.32 15.15 15.29
N TYR A 146 11.25 16.03 14.96
CA TYR A 146 12.69 15.78 15.11
C TYR A 146 13.26 16.19 16.49
N THR A 147 12.46 16.78 17.37
CA THR A 147 12.87 17.12 18.75
C THR A 147 12.14 16.26 19.76
N GLU A 148 10.84 16.44 19.92
CA GLU A 148 10.05 15.76 20.95
C GLU A 148 9.72 14.31 20.60
N TYR A 149 9.44 14.01 19.33
CA TYR A 149 9.03 12.70 18.87
C TYR A 149 10.12 11.92 18.12
N ILE A 150 11.40 12.28 18.31
CA ILE A 150 12.54 11.66 17.62
C ILE A 150 12.61 10.14 17.83
N HIS A 151 12.29 9.66 19.05
CA HIS A 151 12.31 8.22 19.33
C HIS A 151 11.24 7.46 18.54
N LEU A 152 10.03 8.01 18.40
CA LEU A 152 8.97 7.41 17.61
C LEU A 152 9.29 7.45 16.11
N PHE A 153 9.93 8.51 15.65
CA PHE A 153 10.42 8.64 14.29
C PHE A 153 11.46 7.56 13.95
N GLN A 154 12.46 7.37 14.84
CA GLN A 154 13.47 6.31 14.66
C GLN A 154 12.85 4.91 14.72
N LEU A 155 11.91 4.67 15.64
CA LEU A 155 11.20 3.39 15.72
C LEU A 155 10.44 3.09 14.43
N SER A 156 9.77 4.08 13.84
CA SER A 156 9.07 3.91 12.56
C SER A 156 10.03 3.53 11.43
N GLY A 157 11.22 4.13 11.39
CA GLY A 157 12.28 3.76 10.45
C GLY A 157 12.76 2.33 10.59
N MET A 158 12.91 1.84 11.84
CA MET A 158 13.26 0.44 12.10
C MET A 158 12.16 -0.53 11.66
N ILE A 159 10.89 -0.19 11.88
CA ILE A 159 9.75 -0.99 11.42
C ILE A 159 9.75 -1.11 9.89
N LEU A 160 9.98 0.00 9.19
CA LEU A 160 10.08 0.01 7.73
C LEU A 160 11.25 -0.83 7.22
N LEU A 161 12.40 -0.78 7.89
CA LEU A 161 13.57 -1.60 7.56
C LEU A 161 13.24 -3.09 7.70
N VAL A 162 12.62 -3.50 8.80
CA VAL A 162 12.21 -4.89 9.02
C VAL A 162 11.20 -5.34 7.97
N ALA A 163 10.23 -4.48 7.63
CA ALA A 163 9.25 -4.78 6.58
C ALA A 163 9.92 -4.98 5.21
N MET A 164 10.90 -4.14 4.86
CA MET A 164 11.66 -4.27 3.62
C MET A 164 12.47 -5.58 3.58
N ILE A 165 13.21 -5.88 4.64
CA ILE A 165 13.98 -7.14 4.75
C ILE A 165 13.03 -8.34 4.68
N GLY A 166 11.91 -8.30 5.40
CA GLY A 166 10.90 -9.35 5.38
C GLY A 166 10.34 -9.60 3.99
N ALA A 167 10.01 -8.55 3.24
CA ALA A 167 9.51 -8.67 1.88
C ALA A 167 10.56 -9.34 0.95
N ILE A 168 11.83 -8.95 1.06
CA ILE A 168 12.91 -9.55 0.26
C ILE A 168 13.13 -11.02 0.62
N VAL A 169 13.16 -11.36 1.91
CA VAL A 169 13.39 -12.73 2.38
C VAL A 169 12.24 -13.66 1.98
N LEU A 170 10.99 -13.19 2.09
CA LEU A 170 9.81 -13.99 1.72
C LEU A 170 9.69 -14.23 0.21
N THR A 171 10.18 -13.30 -0.61
CA THR A 171 10.17 -13.45 -2.07
C THR A 171 11.39 -14.21 -2.60
N PHE A 172 12.40 -14.44 -1.76
CA PHE A 172 13.63 -15.11 -2.16
C PHE A 172 13.43 -16.62 -2.21
N GLU A 173 13.33 -17.17 -3.42
CA GLU A 173 13.28 -18.61 -3.68
C GLU A 173 14.63 -19.09 -4.23
N LYS A 174 15.25 -20.05 -3.52
CA LYS A 174 16.43 -20.76 -4.03
C LYS A 174 15.96 -21.76 -5.07
N ARG A 175 16.21 -21.49 -6.33
CA ARG A 175 15.98 -22.49 -7.39
C ARG A 175 16.89 -23.68 -7.16
N SER A 176 16.31 -24.84 -6.87
CA SER A 176 17.00 -26.13 -6.84
C SER A 176 17.27 -26.56 -8.29
N GLY A 177 18.47 -27.08 -8.57
CA GLY A 177 18.81 -27.59 -9.89
C GLY A 177 19.56 -26.62 -10.82
N ILE A 178 19.95 -25.43 -10.34
CA ILE A 178 20.83 -24.54 -11.13
C ILE A 178 22.28 -25.00 -10.97
N LYS A 179 22.92 -25.36 -12.08
CA LYS A 179 24.39 -25.61 -12.10
C LYS A 179 25.10 -24.32 -11.72
N ARG A 180 25.64 -24.27 -10.50
CA ARG A 180 26.46 -23.14 -10.03
C ARG A 180 27.93 -23.42 -10.40
N GLN A 181 28.54 -22.44 -11.01
CA GLN A 181 29.98 -22.50 -11.27
C GLN A 181 30.74 -22.18 -9.98
N SER A 182 31.74 -23.04 -9.67
CA SER A 182 32.66 -22.76 -8.58
C SER A 182 33.93 -22.11 -9.17
N TYR A 183 34.18 -20.87 -8.75
CA TYR A 183 35.35 -20.10 -9.22
C TYR A 183 36.66 -20.83 -8.90
N ILE A 184 36.78 -21.42 -7.72
CA ILE A 184 37.96 -22.13 -7.26
C ILE A 184 38.17 -23.40 -8.11
N GLU A 185 37.14 -24.15 -8.41
CA GLU A 185 37.20 -25.36 -9.22
C GLU A 185 37.55 -25.06 -10.69
N GLN A 186 37.11 -23.90 -11.21
CA GLN A 186 37.48 -23.49 -12.56
C GLN A 186 38.93 -23.08 -12.67
N ILE A 187 39.49 -22.40 -11.66
CA ILE A 187 40.89 -21.98 -11.66
C ILE A 187 41.83 -23.17 -11.39
N SER A 188 41.42 -24.11 -10.54
CA SER A 188 42.20 -25.30 -10.19
C SER A 188 42.07 -26.45 -11.19
N ARG A 189 41.33 -26.26 -12.30
CA ARG A 189 41.09 -27.29 -13.28
C ARG A 189 42.38 -27.54 -14.11
N GLU A 190 42.97 -28.71 -13.91
CA GLU A 190 44.10 -29.20 -14.70
C GLU A 190 43.59 -29.99 -15.91
N LYS A 191 44.48 -30.19 -16.88
CA LYS A 191 44.18 -30.96 -18.11
C LYS A 191 43.76 -32.40 -17.80
N THR A 192 44.29 -32.98 -16.74
CA THR A 192 43.95 -34.33 -16.25
C THR A 192 42.60 -34.47 -15.64
N THR A 193 42.08 -33.39 -15.01
CA THR A 193 40.74 -33.36 -14.34
C THR A 193 39.68 -32.74 -15.23
N GLY A 194 40.05 -31.99 -16.26
CA GLY A 194 39.12 -31.26 -17.13
C GLY A 194 38.67 -32.02 -18.39
N VAL A 195 39.36 -33.08 -18.77
CA VAL A 195 39.10 -33.84 -20.01
C VAL A 195 39.10 -35.32 -19.71
N SER A 196 37.99 -36.00 -19.91
CA SER A 196 37.89 -37.46 -19.88
C SER A 196 37.74 -38.01 -21.30
N LEU A 197 38.53 -39.02 -21.63
CA LEU A 197 38.39 -39.75 -22.87
C LEU A 197 37.27 -40.76 -22.73
N VAL A 198 36.27 -40.66 -23.58
CA VAL A 198 35.15 -41.59 -23.61
C VAL A 198 35.13 -42.30 -24.96
N ASP A 199 35.27 -43.60 -24.98
CA ASP A 199 35.11 -44.41 -26.19
C ASP A 199 33.61 -44.47 -26.54
N LYS A 200 33.28 -43.88 -27.68
CA LYS A 200 31.93 -43.90 -28.23
C LYS A 200 31.92 -44.40 -29.66
N GLU A 201 30.93 -45.21 -30.00
CA GLU A 201 30.72 -45.64 -31.36
C GLU A 201 30.40 -44.45 -32.28
N ILE A 202 30.88 -44.53 -33.52
CA ILE A 202 30.66 -43.48 -34.52
C ILE A 202 29.15 -43.32 -34.79
N ASN A 203 28.66 -42.10 -34.78
CA ASN A 203 27.24 -41.70 -34.92
C ASN A 203 26.31 -41.88 -33.71
N THR A 204 26.81 -42.21 -32.54
CA THR A 204 26.03 -42.15 -31.30
C THR A 204 26.37 -40.85 -30.53
N GLY A 205 25.33 -40.05 -30.26
CA GLY A 205 25.48 -38.82 -29.46
C GLY A 205 25.94 -39.13 -28.02
N VAL A 206 26.68 -38.23 -27.40
CA VAL A 206 27.06 -38.34 -25.99
C VAL A 206 25.91 -37.86 -25.12
N LYS A 207 25.36 -38.75 -24.28
CA LYS A 207 24.49 -38.32 -23.20
C LYS A 207 25.35 -37.66 -22.12
N ILE A 208 25.14 -36.37 -21.91
CA ILE A 208 25.75 -35.68 -20.79
C ILE A 208 24.83 -35.96 -19.60
N ASP A 209 25.25 -36.85 -18.71
CA ASP A 209 24.58 -37.09 -17.46
C ASP A 209 24.69 -35.82 -16.61
N ASP A 210 23.54 -35.27 -16.24
CA ASP A 210 23.40 -34.03 -15.45
C ASP A 210 23.76 -34.23 -13.98
#